data_1815c425c0a9545ad0a970abd2f2b217
#
_entry.id   1815c425c0a9545ad0a970abd2f2b217
#
_cell.length_a   1.000
_cell.length_b   1.000
_cell.length_c   1.000
_cell.angle_alpha   90.00
_cell.angle_beta   90.00
_cell.angle_gamma   90.00
#
_symmetry.space_group_name_H-M   'P 1'
#
loop_
_entity.id
_entity.type
_entity.pdbx_description
1 polymer ?
#
loop_
_entity_poly.entity_id
_entity_poly.type
_entity_poly.pdbx_seq_one_letter_code
_entity_poly.pdbx_strand_id
1 'polypeptide(L)'
;RLMSDGHPTGLLAAPSPTDTAAASLGEMTSLPLTKVKPPALPEKLVARARLTQRIDRPVTFVNAPSGFGKTTLLNEWRQGCGMPVAWVALNADDDHPLRFWSTVVTALQTVDPSLGQSWLSQLHSSSPSTLSEIVVNLTNDIIRASDAPNAHHRIGLVLDDYHHIQHPGIHTSLQTWLEHIPPTLKLVVA
;
A
#
# COMPACT_ATOMS: atom_id res chain seq x y z
N ARG A 1 28.13 64.74 15.47
CA ARG A 1 28.48 63.98 14.23
C ARG A 1 28.73 62.55 14.66
N LEU A 2 27.68 61.74 14.63
CA LEU A 2 27.74 60.27 14.84
C LEU A 2 26.76 59.66 13.86
N MET A 3 27.28 58.90 12.90
CA MET A 3 26.55 58.13 11.94
C MET A 3 26.08 56.84 12.64
N SER A 4 24.79 56.56 12.53
CA SER A 4 24.14 55.30 13.00
C SER A 4 23.92 54.43 11.79
N ASP A 5 24.66 53.33 11.70
CA ASP A 5 24.47 52.28 10.70
C ASP A 5 23.26 51.42 11.07
N GLY A 6 22.20 51.54 10.27
CA GLY A 6 21.03 50.66 10.35
C GLY A 6 21.29 49.33 9.63
N HIS A 7 21.32 48.24 10.37
CA HIS A 7 21.25 46.90 9.80
C HIS A 7 19.80 46.59 9.43
N PRO A 8 19.50 46.11 8.22
CA PRO A 8 18.19 45.56 7.93
C PRO A 8 18.15 44.11 8.41
N THR A 9 17.37 43.87 9.46
CA THR A 9 16.99 42.54 9.91
C THR A 9 16.08 41.91 8.84
N GLY A 10 16.62 41.00 8.04
CA GLY A 10 15.86 40.22 7.11
C GLY A 10 14.90 39.29 7.86
N LEU A 11 13.62 39.61 7.83
CA LEU A 11 12.55 38.76 8.32
C LEU A 11 12.40 37.59 7.34
N LEU A 12 12.89 36.42 7.69
CA LEU A 12 12.61 35.16 6.96
C LEU A 12 11.10 34.96 7.04
N ALA A 13 10.44 35.12 5.91
CA ALA A 13 9.03 34.81 5.76
C ALA A 13 8.81 33.31 6.04
N ALA A 14 7.88 33.00 6.94
CA ALA A 14 7.45 31.63 7.18
C ALA A 14 6.84 31.07 5.88
N PRO A 15 7.10 29.80 5.54
CA PRO A 15 6.53 29.20 4.33
C PRO A 15 5.01 29.20 4.40
N SER A 16 4.39 29.54 3.28
CA SER A 16 2.93 29.57 3.15
C SER A 16 2.36 28.16 3.31
N PRO A 17 1.16 27.98 3.89
CA PRO A 17 0.54 26.66 4.09
C PRO A 17 0.36 25.86 2.78
N THR A 18 0.32 26.50 1.62
CA THR A 18 0.32 25.90 0.29
C THR A 18 1.66 25.25 -0.08
N ASP A 19 2.80 25.80 0.35
CA ASP A 19 4.12 25.24 0.06
C ASP A 19 4.38 23.98 0.90
N THR A 20 3.87 23.93 2.13
CA THR A 20 3.98 22.76 3.01
C THR A 20 3.12 21.60 2.50
N ALA A 21 1.93 21.87 1.95
CA ALA A 21 1.05 20.85 1.36
C ALA A 21 1.64 20.28 0.06
N ALA A 22 2.21 21.12 -0.79
CA ALA A 22 2.85 20.68 -2.04
C ALA A 22 4.13 19.86 -1.79
N ALA A 23 4.93 20.23 -0.79
CA ALA A 23 6.12 19.49 -0.38
C ALA A 23 5.74 18.10 0.19
N SER A 24 4.69 18.04 1.02
CA SER A 24 4.20 16.76 1.57
C SER A 24 3.63 15.82 0.50
N LEU A 25 2.98 16.34 -0.54
CA LEU A 25 2.50 15.56 -1.68
C LEU A 25 3.66 15.03 -2.55
N GLY A 26 4.74 15.81 -2.72
CA GLY A 26 5.94 15.40 -3.44
C GLY A 26 6.71 14.28 -2.73
N GLU A 27 6.82 14.31 -1.42
CA GLU A 27 7.45 13.25 -0.61
C GLU A 27 6.59 11.97 -0.56
N MET A 28 5.27 12.08 -0.65
CA MET A 28 4.35 10.93 -0.71
C MET A 28 4.41 10.16 -2.03
N THR A 29 4.85 10.80 -3.12
CA THR A 29 4.90 10.18 -4.46
C THR A 29 6.15 9.34 -4.70
N SER A 30 7.19 9.47 -3.89
CA SER A 30 8.45 8.72 -4.01
C SER A 30 8.46 7.49 -3.10
N LEU A 31 7.65 6.47 -3.43
CA LEU A 31 7.70 5.19 -2.73
C LEU A 31 8.90 4.36 -3.23
N PRO A 32 9.76 3.86 -2.33
CA PRO A 32 10.84 2.97 -2.73
C PRO A 32 10.27 1.70 -3.37
N LEU A 33 10.69 1.37 -4.58
CA LEU A 33 10.24 0.14 -5.27
C LEU A 33 10.53 -1.14 -4.46
N THR A 34 11.46 -1.08 -3.53
CA THR A 34 11.77 -2.18 -2.60
C THR A 34 10.60 -2.53 -1.69
N LYS A 35 9.71 -1.58 -1.38
CA LYS A 35 8.50 -1.83 -0.56
C LYS A 35 7.45 -2.65 -1.29
N VAL A 36 7.40 -2.56 -2.60
CA VAL A 36 6.40 -3.25 -3.45
C VAL A 36 6.99 -4.48 -4.16
N LYS A 37 8.17 -4.90 -3.74
CA LYS A 37 8.81 -6.13 -4.25
C LYS A 37 8.94 -7.15 -3.13
N PRO A 38 8.57 -8.41 -3.37
CA PRO A 38 8.82 -9.47 -2.41
C PRO A 38 10.32 -9.66 -2.21
N PRO A 39 10.80 -9.96 -1.00
CA PRO A 39 12.21 -10.27 -0.76
C PRO A 39 12.62 -11.55 -1.48
N ALA A 40 13.92 -11.70 -1.76
CA ALA A 40 14.44 -12.93 -2.35
C ALA A 40 14.24 -14.11 -1.37
N LEU A 41 13.90 -15.29 -1.90
CA LEU A 41 13.87 -16.51 -1.10
C LEU A 41 15.29 -16.99 -0.80
N PRO A 42 15.53 -17.54 0.39
CA PRO A 42 16.82 -18.16 0.71
C PRO A 42 17.05 -19.39 -0.17
N GLU A 43 18.31 -19.64 -0.55
CA GLU A 43 18.70 -20.79 -1.39
C GLU A 43 18.32 -22.14 -0.78
N LYS A 44 18.35 -22.24 0.56
CA LYS A 44 17.94 -23.44 1.30
C LYS A 44 16.60 -23.18 1.95
N LEU A 45 15.52 -23.47 1.24
CA LEU A 45 14.16 -23.36 1.74
C LEU A 45 13.64 -24.74 2.19
N VAL A 46 13.13 -24.82 3.41
CA VAL A 46 12.30 -25.94 3.84
C VAL A 46 10.87 -25.67 3.39
N ALA A 47 10.43 -26.36 2.34
CA ALA A 47 9.09 -26.19 1.79
C ALA A 47 8.01 -26.49 2.85
N ARG A 48 7.02 -25.56 2.95
CA ARG A 48 5.92 -25.63 3.90
C ARG A 48 4.58 -25.82 3.20
N ALA A 49 4.52 -26.76 2.26
CA ALA A 49 3.36 -27.02 1.41
C ALA A 49 2.03 -27.12 2.18
N ARG A 50 2.05 -27.74 3.37
CA ARG A 50 0.88 -27.84 4.24
C ARG A 50 0.36 -26.48 4.72
N LEU A 51 1.22 -25.50 4.89
CA LEU A 51 0.84 -24.13 5.31
C LEU A 51 0.43 -23.29 4.12
N THR A 52 1.14 -23.36 3.00
CA THR A 52 0.78 -22.61 1.79
C THR A 52 -0.58 -23.03 1.24
N GLN A 53 -0.94 -24.31 1.35
CA GLN A 53 -2.28 -24.81 0.98
C GLN A 53 -3.41 -24.25 1.84
N ARG A 54 -3.13 -23.75 3.05
CA ARG A 54 -4.15 -23.11 3.89
C ARG A 54 -4.45 -21.67 3.49
N ILE A 55 -3.62 -21.07 2.64
CA ILE A 55 -3.84 -19.74 2.06
C ILE A 55 -4.72 -19.90 0.82
N ASP A 56 -5.94 -20.42 1.01
CA ASP A 56 -6.91 -20.69 -0.08
C ASP A 56 -8.12 -19.75 -0.05
N ARG A 57 -8.37 -19.10 1.11
CA ARG A 57 -9.53 -18.22 1.32
C ARG A 57 -9.32 -16.85 0.68
N PRO A 58 -10.40 -16.09 0.39
CA PRO A 58 -10.29 -14.72 -0.11
C PRO A 58 -9.48 -13.81 0.83
N VAL A 59 -9.65 -13.98 2.15
CA VAL A 59 -8.88 -13.28 3.17
C VAL A 59 -8.20 -14.29 4.09
N THR A 60 -6.90 -14.11 4.30
CA THR A 60 -6.11 -14.96 5.20
C THR A 60 -5.21 -14.11 6.08
N PHE A 61 -5.27 -14.33 7.39
CA PHE A 61 -4.35 -13.74 8.35
C PHE A 61 -3.29 -14.77 8.76
N VAL A 62 -2.01 -14.37 8.65
CA VAL A 62 -0.87 -15.19 9.05
C VAL A 62 -0.27 -14.61 10.32
N ASN A 63 -0.60 -15.18 11.45
CA ASN A 63 -0.07 -14.76 12.75
C ASN A 63 0.99 -15.74 13.26
N ALA A 64 2.18 -15.22 13.51
CA ALA A 64 3.29 -15.93 14.14
C ALA A 64 4.28 -14.92 14.74
N PRO A 65 5.07 -15.29 15.75
CA PRO A 65 6.12 -14.43 16.30
C PRO A 65 7.13 -13.98 15.24
N SER A 66 7.87 -12.91 15.52
CA SER A 66 8.97 -12.48 14.65
C SER A 66 10.01 -13.60 14.51
N GLY A 67 10.63 -13.72 13.33
CA GLY A 67 11.62 -14.75 13.03
C GLY A 67 11.05 -16.14 12.65
N PHE A 68 9.75 -16.39 12.78
CA PHE A 68 9.14 -17.68 12.39
C PHE A 68 8.92 -17.87 10.89
N GLY A 69 9.43 -16.97 10.07
CA GLY A 69 9.46 -17.10 8.62
C GLY A 69 8.11 -16.82 7.97
N LYS A 70 7.31 -15.88 8.48
CA LYS A 70 6.07 -15.40 7.84
C LYS A 70 6.31 -14.95 6.40
N THR A 71 7.20 -13.99 6.21
CA THR A 71 7.60 -13.46 4.91
C THR A 71 8.06 -14.55 3.94
N THR A 72 8.83 -15.51 4.43
CA THR A 72 9.28 -16.67 3.64
C THR A 72 8.11 -17.53 3.19
N LEU A 73 7.16 -17.84 4.10
CA LEU A 73 5.96 -18.60 3.80
C LEU A 73 5.08 -17.90 2.76
N LEU A 74 4.89 -16.59 2.91
CA LEU A 74 4.11 -15.79 1.97
C LEU A 74 4.74 -15.75 0.59
N ASN A 75 6.06 -15.66 0.52
CA ASN A 75 6.79 -15.65 -0.75
C ASN A 75 6.79 -17.05 -1.41
N GLU A 76 6.87 -18.14 -0.63
CA GLU A 76 6.68 -19.50 -1.12
C GLU A 76 5.26 -19.68 -1.69
N TRP A 77 4.22 -19.24 -0.96
CA TRP A 77 2.85 -19.24 -1.44
C TRP A 77 2.70 -18.44 -2.75
N ARG A 78 3.26 -17.22 -2.82
CA ARG A 78 3.22 -16.38 -4.01
C ARG A 78 3.77 -17.07 -5.25
N GLN A 79 4.87 -17.83 -5.10
CA GLN A 79 5.46 -18.56 -6.24
C GLN A 79 4.62 -19.73 -6.71
N GLY A 80 3.86 -20.35 -5.81
CA GLY A 80 3.07 -21.55 -6.10
C GLY A 80 1.57 -21.31 -6.35
N CYS A 81 1.05 -20.11 -6.12
CA CYS A 81 -0.41 -19.87 -6.16
C CYS A 81 -1.00 -19.73 -7.56
N GLY A 82 -0.18 -19.64 -8.61
CA GLY A 82 -0.63 -19.59 -10.01
C GLY A 82 -1.36 -18.29 -10.40
N MET A 83 -1.29 -17.23 -9.58
CA MET A 83 -1.85 -15.92 -9.88
C MET A 83 -0.79 -14.81 -9.67
N PRO A 84 -0.92 -13.66 -10.33
CA PRO A 84 -0.07 -12.52 -10.04
C PRO A 84 -0.36 -12.00 -8.62
N VAL A 85 0.70 -11.66 -7.89
CA VAL A 85 0.59 -11.23 -6.49
C VAL A 85 1.33 -9.91 -6.31
N ALA A 86 0.59 -8.88 -5.94
CA ALA A 86 1.11 -7.62 -5.45
C ALA A 86 1.67 -7.80 -4.02
N TRP A 87 2.75 -7.10 -3.71
CA TRP A 87 3.42 -7.19 -2.41
C TRP A 87 3.61 -5.83 -1.78
N VAL A 88 3.30 -5.71 -0.49
CA VAL A 88 3.58 -4.54 0.33
C VAL A 88 4.35 -4.98 1.56
N ALA A 89 5.58 -4.50 1.73
CA ALA A 89 6.34 -4.59 2.97
C ALA A 89 6.10 -3.31 3.78
N LEU A 90 5.30 -3.41 4.84
CA LEU A 90 4.89 -2.28 5.67
C LEU A 90 5.95 -1.97 6.73
N ASN A 91 6.06 -0.70 7.08
CA ASN A 91 6.86 -0.24 8.22
C ASN A 91 6.14 0.93 8.93
N ALA A 92 6.74 1.48 9.98
CA ALA A 92 6.15 2.57 10.77
C ALA A 92 5.84 3.84 9.93
N ASP A 93 6.58 4.09 8.84
CA ASP A 93 6.29 5.24 7.97
C ASP A 93 4.95 5.09 7.24
N ASP A 94 4.45 3.87 7.07
CA ASP A 94 3.17 3.60 6.40
C ASP A 94 1.97 3.76 7.35
N ASP A 95 2.21 4.10 8.63
CA ASP A 95 1.15 4.35 9.61
C ASP A 95 0.48 5.73 9.43
N HIS A 96 0.27 6.10 8.19
CA HIS A 96 -0.49 7.26 7.77
C HIS A 96 -1.47 6.86 6.66
N PRO A 97 -2.79 7.17 6.77
CA PRO A 97 -3.81 6.63 5.87
C PRO A 97 -3.55 6.83 4.38
N LEU A 98 -3.17 8.03 3.97
CA LEU A 98 -2.89 8.31 2.56
C LEU A 98 -1.66 7.56 2.07
N ARG A 99 -0.60 7.47 2.89
CA ARG A 99 0.62 6.75 2.52
C ARG A 99 0.37 5.24 2.43
N PHE A 100 -0.34 4.68 3.40
CA PHE A 100 -0.75 3.28 3.38
C PHE A 100 -1.46 2.90 2.09
N TRP A 101 -2.54 3.62 1.75
CA TRP A 101 -3.33 3.34 0.55
C TRP A 101 -2.56 3.64 -0.74
N SER A 102 -1.71 4.67 -0.77
CA SER A 102 -0.82 4.92 -1.92
C SER A 102 0.16 3.76 -2.14
N THR A 103 0.71 3.20 -1.07
CA THR A 103 1.59 2.02 -1.15
C THR A 103 0.84 0.80 -1.65
N VAL A 104 -0.38 0.57 -1.18
CA VAL A 104 -1.26 -0.53 -1.64
C VAL A 104 -1.58 -0.38 -3.13
N VAL A 105 -1.99 0.81 -3.57
CA VAL A 105 -2.28 1.08 -4.99
C VAL A 105 -1.03 0.87 -5.85
N THR A 106 0.12 1.41 -5.44
CA THR A 106 1.39 1.23 -6.16
C THR A 106 1.76 -0.25 -6.29
N ALA A 107 1.56 -1.04 -5.23
CA ALA A 107 1.79 -2.48 -5.28
C ALA A 107 0.85 -3.18 -6.28
N LEU A 108 -0.44 -2.86 -6.26
CA LEU A 108 -1.42 -3.42 -7.20
C LEU A 108 -1.08 -3.05 -8.65
N GLN A 109 -0.58 -1.84 -8.90
CA GLN A 109 -0.13 -1.39 -10.23
C GLN A 109 1.10 -2.15 -10.75
N THR A 110 1.88 -2.83 -9.89
CA THR A 110 2.94 -3.73 -10.37
C THR A 110 2.39 -4.98 -11.06
N VAL A 111 1.15 -5.32 -10.77
CA VAL A 111 0.42 -6.48 -11.34
C VAL A 111 -0.43 -6.05 -12.54
N ASP A 112 -1.19 -4.98 -12.36
CA ASP A 112 -2.02 -4.38 -13.41
C ASP A 112 -1.97 -2.84 -13.31
N PRO A 113 -1.33 -2.15 -14.27
CA PRO A 113 -1.21 -0.69 -14.26
C PRO A 113 -2.54 0.08 -14.31
N SER A 114 -3.65 -0.57 -14.66
CA SER A 114 -4.97 0.04 -14.68
C SER A 114 -5.60 0.22 -13.29
N LEU A 115 -5.10 -0.53 -12.30
CA LEU A 115 -5.62 -0.48 -10.93
C LEU A 115 -5.28 0.84 -10.24
N GLY A 116 -6.26 1.41 -9.54
CA GLY A 116 -6.09 2.63 -8.77
C GLY A 116 -5.92 3.90 -9.61
N GLN A 117 -6.23 3.88 -10.90
CA GLN A 117 -6.19 5.07 -11.77
C GLN A 117 -7.15 6.17 -11.28
N SER A 118 -8.31 5.78 -10.79
CA SER A 118 -9.29 6.69 -10.16
C SER A 118 -8.72 7.36 -8.89
N TRP A 119 -7.92 6.65 -8.11
CA TRP A 119 -7.21 7.18 -6.95
C TRP A 119 -6.20 8.25 -7.32
N LEU A 120 -5.35 8.01 -8.29
CA LEU A 120 -4.36 8.98 -8.76
C LEU A 120 -5.01 10.27 -9.28
N SER A 121 -6.14 10.16 -9.97
CA SER A 121 -6.88 11.34 -10.44
C SER A 121 -7.50 12.14 -9.30
N GLN A 122 -7.91 11.49 -8.21
CA GLN A 122 -8.46 12.15 -7.02
C GLN A 122 -7.39 12.84 -6.17
N LEU A 123 -6.18 12.29 -6.08
CA LEU A 123 -5.06 12.96 -5.42
C LEU A 123 -4.73 14.33 -6.04
N HIS A 124 -5.01 14.51 -7.33
CA HIS A 124 -4.81 15.77 -8.05
C HIS A 124 -6.05 16.68 -8.04
N SER A 125 -7.17 16.23 -7.47
CA SER A 125 -8.39 17.03 -7.35
C SER A 125 -8.36 17.91 -6.10
N SER A 126 -8.99 19.08 -6.20
CA SER A 126 -9.08 20.03 -5.07
C SER A 126 -10.01 19.59 -3.93
N SER A 127 -10.69 18.46 -4.08
CA SER A 127 -11.58 17.89 -3.07
C SER A 127 -10.93 16.67 -2.44
N PRO A 128 -10.65 16.68 -1.12
CA PRO A 128 -10.09 15.53 -0.44
C PRO A 128 -11.12 14.39 -0.44
N SER A 129 -10.78 13.28 -1.08
CA SER A 129 -11.57 12.05 -1.02
C SER A 129 -11.51 11.45 0.38
N THR A 130 -12.64 10.93 0.84
CA THR A 130 -12.67 10.16 2.09
C THR A 130 -11.98 8.81 1.88
N LEU A 131 -11.44 8.22 2.95
CA LEU A 131 -10.84 6.88 2.90
C LEU A 131 -11.84 5.82 2.38
N SER A 132 -13.12 6.00 2.68
CA SER A 132 -14.19 5.13 2.19
C SER A 132 -14.36 5.21 0.67
N GLU A 133 -14.28 6.40 0.08
CA GLU A 133 -14.33 6.57 -1.39
C GLU A 133 -13.15 5.92 -2.08
N ILE A 134 -11.95 6.01 -1.47
CA ILE A 134 -10.75 5.33 -1.98
C ILE A 134 -10.96 3.83 -2.08
N VAL A 135 -11.44 3.24 -1.00
CA VAL A 135 -11.71 1.79 -0.88
C VAL A 135 -12.74 1.34 -1.91
N VAL A 136 -13.84 2.08 -2.06
CA VAL A 136 -14.89 1.77 -3.04
C VAL A 136 -14.36 1.86 -4.47
N ASN A 137 -13.62 2.92 -4.79
CA ASN A 137 -13.06 3.10 -6.13
C ASN A 137 -12.03 2.02 -6.47
N LEU A 138 -11.17 1.66 -5.53
CA LEU A 138 -10.21 0.58 -5.71
C LEU A 138 -10.89 -0.77 -5.93
N THR A 139 -11.97 -1.05 -5.18
CA THR A 139 -12.80 -2.26 -5.38
C THR A 139 -13.39 -2.30 -6.77
N ASN A 140 -13.96 -1.18 -7.24
CA ASN A 140 -14.53 -1.07 -8.57
C ASN A 140 -13.47 -1.24 -9.67
N ASP A 141 -12.26 -0.69 -9.49
CA ASP A 141 -11.16 -0.85 -10.45
C ASP A 141 -10.72 -2.32 -10.53
N ILE A 142 -10.65 -3.04 -9.41
CA ILE A 142 -10.32 -4.47 -9.38
C ILE A 142 -11.39 -5.30 -10.12
N ILE A 143 -12.67 -5.01 -9.90
CA ILE A 143 -13.76 -5.70 -10.60
C ILE A 143 -13.67 -5.45 -12.11
N ARG A 144 -13.53 -4.21 -12.55
CA ARG A 144 -13.41 -3.87 -13.97
C ARG A 144 -12.19 -4.51 -14.62
N ALA A 145 -11.06 -4.52 -13.92
CA ALA A 145 -9.83 -5.15 -14.41
C ALA A 145 -10.00 -6.65 -14.57
N SER A 146 -10.72 -7.32 -13.67
CA SER A 146 -10.96 -8.77 -13.78
C SER A 146 -11.95 -9.17 -14.87
N ASP A 147 -12.82 -8.26 -15.31
CA ASP A 147 -13.80 -8.48 -16.38
C ASP A 147 -13.22 -8.19 -17.78
N ALA A 148 -12.02 -7.59 -17.86
CA ALA A 148 -11.41 -7.24 -19.14
C ALA A 148 -10.96 -8.47 -19.93
N PRO A 149 -11.07 -8.47 -21.28
CA PRO A 149 -10.51 -9.53 -22.13
C PRO A 149 -9.00 -9.66 -21.89
N ASN A 150 -8.51 -10.85 -21.67
CA ASN A 150 -7.11 -11.17 -21.32
C ASN A 150 -6.67 -10.70 -19.91
N ALA A 151 -7.61 -10.39 -19.04
CA ALA A 151 -7.30 -10.04 -17.66
C ALA A 151 -6.83 -11.25 -16.83
N HIS A 152 -6.04 -10.96 -15.81
CA HIS A 152 -5.87 -11.92 -14.73
C HIS A 152 -7.18 -11.97 -13.93
N HIS A 153 -7.95 -13.05 -14.07
CA HIS A 153 -9.23 -13.21 -13.38
C HIS A 153 -9.09 -13.23 -11.85
N ARG A 154 -7.90 -13.37 -11.32
CA ARG A 154 -7.60 -13.36 -9.88
C ARG A 154 -6.26 -12.68 -9.63
N ILE A 155 -6.22 -11.87 -8.59
CA ILE A 155 -5.03 -11.12 -8.13
C ILE A 155 -4.83 -11.42 -6.65
N GLY A 156 -3.58 -11.66 -6.25
CA GLY A 156 -3.20 -11.71 -4.84
C GLY A 156 -2.66 -10.35 -4.37
N LEU A 157 -2.91 -9.99 -3.11
CA LEU A 157 -2.26 -8.89 -2.41
C LEU A 157 -1.73 -9.40 -1.08
N VAL A 158 -0.45 -9.18 -0.82
CA VAL A 158 0.19 -9.46 0.46
C VAL A 158 0.50 -8.13 1.17
N LEU A 159 0.03 -8.02 2.42
CA LEU A 159 0.41 -6.98 3.36
C LEU A 159 1.33 -7.64 4.41
N ASP A 160 2.63 -7.53 4.21
CA ASP A 160 3.64 -8.08 5.11
C ASP A 160 4.00 -7.06 6.19
N ASP A 161 4.25 -7.55 7.41
CA ASP A 161 4.56 -6.73 8.58
C ASP A 161 3.47 -5.72 8.97
N TYR A 162 2.18 -6.10 8.82
CA TYR A 162 1.02 -5.26 9.14
C TYR A 162 0.99 -4.79 10.61
N HIS A 163 1.72 -5.45 11.50
CA HIS A 163 1.84 -5.09 12.91
C HIS A 163 2.44 -3.68 13.14
N HIS A 164 3.07 -3.07 12.14
CA HIS A 164 3.55 -1.69 12.20
C HIS A 164 2.42 -0.65 12.06
N ILE A 165 1.24 -1.07 11.63
CA ILE A 165 0.09 -0.18 11.42
C ILE A 165 -0.72 -0.13 12.71
N GLN A 166 -0.88 1.09 13.25
CA GLN A 166 -1.60 1.37 14.49
C GLN A 166 -2.70 2.41 14.31
N HIS A 167 -2.68 3.16 13.21
CA HIS A 167 -3.62 4.24 12.95
C HIS A 167 -5.05 3.73 12.79
N PRO A 168 -6.02 4.17 13.64
CA PRO A 168 -7.39 3.63 13.63
C PRO A 168 -8.10 3.79 12.29
N GLY A 169 -7.85 4.91 11.58
CA GLY A 169 -8.46 5.15 10.27
C GLY A 169 -8.02 4.14 9.20
N ILE A 170 -6.80 3.60 9.29
CA ILE A 170 -6.34 2.52 8.39
C ILE A 170 -7.09 1.23 8.71
N HIS A 171 -7.18 0.86 10.00
CA HIS A 171 -7.91 -0.33 10.42
C HIS A 171 -9.38 -0.27 9.99
N THR A 172 -10.04 0.87 10.21
CA THR A 172 -11.45 1.06 9.81
C THR A 172 -11.63 0.96 8.29
N SER A 173 -10.77 1.63 7.52
CA SER A 173 -10.86 1.59 6.06
C SER A 173 -10.53 0.21 5.49
N LEU A 174 -9.56 -0.50 6.08
CA LEU A 174 -9.25 -1.88 5.70
C LEU A 174 -10.40 -2.82 6.05
N GLN A 175 -11.03 -2.67 7.23
CA GLN A 175 -12.21 -3.44 7.60
C GLN A 175 -13.36 -3.22 6.62
N THR A 176 -13.64 -1.98 6.25
CA THR A 176 -14.64 -1.66 5.22
C THR A 176 -14.29 -2.33 3.89
N TRP A 177 -13.03 -2.36 3.52
CA TRP A 177 -12.60 -3.05 2.31
C TRP A 177 -12.82 -4.55 2.37
N LEU A 178 -12.51 -5.18 3.50
CA LEU A 178 -12.71 -6.61 3.72
C LEU A 178 -14.18 -7.04 3.60
N GLU A 179 -15.11 -6.19 4.01
CA GLU A 179 -16.55 -6.43 3.89
C GLU A 179 -17.04 -6.42 2.43
N HIS A 180 -16.31 -5.74 1.53
CA HIS A 180 -16.64 -5.57 0.12
C HIS A 180 -15.61 -6.17 -0.83
N ILE A 181 -14.71 -7.02 -0.32
CA ILE A 181 -13.62 -7.58 -1.13
C ILE A 181 -14.18 -8.39 -2.29
N PRO A 182 -13.77 -8.10 -3.54
CA PRO A 182 -14.26 -8.85 -4.68
C PRO A 182 -13.68 -10.29 -4.68
N PRO A 183 -14.42 -11.29 -5.18
CA PRO A 183 -13.97 -12.68 -5.18
C PRO A 183 -12.72 -12.90 -6.06
N THR A 184 -12.39 -11.94 -6.88
CA THR A 184 -11.21 -11.91 -7.76
C THR A 184 -9.95 -11.45 -7.02
N LEU A 185 -10.08 -10.83 -5.85
CA LEU A 185 -8.95 -10.44 -5.00
C LEU A 185 -8.75 -11.44 -3.86
N LYS A 186 -7.51 -11.89 -3.69
CA LYS A 186 -7.08 -12.66 -2.52
C LYS A 186 -6.13 -11.80 -1.67
N LEU A 187 -6.55 -11.51 -0.45
CA LEU A 187 -5.77 -10.70 0.51
C LEU A 187 -5.11 -11.59 1.57
N VAL A 188 -3.82 -11.42 1.76
CA VAL A 188 -3.06 -12.09 2.82
C VAL A 188 -2.37 -11.03 3.68
N VAL A 189 -2.63 -11.06 5.00
CA VAL A 189 -2.09 -10.11 5.98
C VAL A 189 -1.21 -10.87 6.98
N ALA A 190 0.02 -10.35 7.25
CA ALA A 190 0.97 -10.98 8.16
C ALA A 190 1.62 -9.99 9.17
#